data_8d813a5eb728cede6d8ef6074845ab62
#
_entry.id   8d813a5eb728cede6d8ef6074845ab62
#
_cell.length_a   1.000
_cell.length_b   1.000
_cell.length_c   1.000
_cell.angle_alpha   90.00
_cell.angle_beta   90.00
_cell.angle_gamma   90.00
#
_symmetry.space_group_name_H-M   'P 1'
#
loop_
_entity.id
_entity.type
_entity.pdbx_description
1 polymer ?
#
loop_
_entity_poly.entity_id
_entity_poly.type
_entity_poly.pdbx_seq_one_letter_code
_entity_poly.pdbx_strand_id
1 'polypeptide(L)'
;PPFYKWYEDGVTNTCYNALDFHIDQGKGNKTALIYDSPITGNKSKFTYEELRSKVSKFAGALKDQGVNKGDRVIIYMPMIPEAVVAMLACARIGAIHSVVFGGFASNELASRIDDSKAKLLVTASCGFEPGRTVEYKPLVDDAIKQASHKISKMILFQRKGHEVKLNAPIEVSWDEAHANAKDTDCVEMNSNEFAYILYTSGTTGTPKGIVRDIGGHIVALKWTMKNIYNIDEDDIWWSASDIGWIVGHSYIVYAPLFKGCTTVLFEGKPVGTPDAGAFWKIISDYKVKSLFTAPTAFRAIKKEDPEGKFFSKYDLSKFESLFLAGERADPDTIKWAENLLKVPVIDHWWQTETSWAISSNCTGIEMMKTKYGSACKAVPGYDVQIIKSDQTLAKPNEMG
;
A
#
# COMPACT_ATOMS: atom_id res chain seq x y z
N PRO A 1 -1.73 19.99 21.43
CA PRO A 1 -1.50 20.38 20.05
C PRO A 1 -0.16 21.10 19.91
N PRO A 2 0.53 20.91 18.80
CA PRO A 2 0.11 20.06 17.68
C PRO A 2 0.51 18.58 17.82
N PHE A 3 1.27 18.19 18.85
CA PHE A 3 1.77 16.85 19.03
C PHE A 3 0.89 16.08 19.99
N TYR A 4 0.38 14.94 19.53
CA TYR A 4 -0.46 14.03 20.28
C TYR A 4 0.21 12.69 20.44
N LYS A 5 -0.02 12.04 21.59
CA LYS A 5 0.30 10.65 21.82
C LYS A 5 -0.99 9.87 21.98
N TRP A 6 -1.08 8.74 21.31
CA TRP A 6 -2.27 7.90 21.32
C TRP A 6 -1.96 6.63 22.13
N TYR A 7 -2.78 6.37 23.15
CA TYR A 7 -2.65 5.16 23.97
C TYR A 7 -1.23 5.02 24.58
N GLU A 8 -0.79 5.99 25.38
CA GLU A 8 0.59 6.04 25.91
C GLU A 8 0.98 4.80 26.74
N ASP A 9 0.01 4.14 27.36
CA ASP A 9 0.13 2.89 28.10
C ASP A 9 -0.18 1.63 27.24
N GLY A 10 -0.55 1.84 25.98
CA GLY A 10 -0.95 0.75 25.08
C GLY A 10 0.25 -0.05 24.58
N VAL A 11 0.11 -1.37 24.67
CA VAL A 11 1.05 -2.33 24.08
C VAL A 11 0.33 -3.12 23.01
N THR A 12 0.90 -3.17 21.80
CA THR A 12 0.31 -3.85 20.64
C THR A 12 1.39 -4.23 19.63
N ASN A 13 0.99 -4.76 18.48
CA ASN A 13 1.86 -5.00 17.33
C ASN A 13 1.06 -4.84 16.04
N THR A 14 1.63 -4.17 15.06
CA THR A 14 0.99 -3.94 13.75
C THR A 14 0.64 -5.24 13.03
N CYS A 15 1.57 -6.22 13.01
CA CYS A 15 1.34 -7.51 12.36
C CYS A 15 0.29 -8.33 13.11
N TYR A 16 0.30 -8.33 14.45
CA TYR A 16 -0.73 -9.00 15.26
C TYR A 16 -2.13 -8.51 14.88
N ASN A 17 -2.33 -7.20 14.83
CA ASN A 17 -3.63 -6.63 14.46
C ASN A 17 -4.03 -6.91 13.01
N ALA A 18 -3.05 -7.08 12.12
CA ALA A 18 -3.31 -7.39 10.72
C ALA A 18 -3.64 -8.86 10.45
N LEU A 19 -3.10 -9.79 11.24
CA LEU A 19 -3.18 -11.23 10.97
C LEU A 19 -3.63 -12.04 12.19
N ASP A 20 -2.81 -12.11 13.24
CA ASP A 20 -2.99 -12.99 14.38
C ASP A 20 -4.33 -12.75 15.09
N PHE A 21 -4.72 -11.48 15.26
CA PHE A 21 -6.00 -11.09 15.86
C PHE A 21 -7.20 -11.78 15.19
N HIS A 22 -7.21 -11.83 13.84
CA HIS A 22 -8.31 -12.45 13.10
C HIS A 22 -8.29 -13.98 13.22
N ILE A 23 -7.11 -14.58 13.33
CA ILE A 23 -6.95 -16.02 13.55
C ILE A 23 -7.46 -16.39 14.95
N ASP A 24 -7.10 -15.62 15.98
CA ASP A 24 -7.59 -15.77 17.35
C ASP A 24 -9.12 -15.63 17.44
N GLN A 25 -9.74 -14.88 16.54
CA GLN A 25 -11.20 -14.77 16.38
C GLN A 25 -11.83 -15.90 15.53
N GLY A 26 -11.06 -16.95 15.20
CA GLY A 26 -11.54 -18.09 14.42
C GLY A 26 -11.67 -17.85 12.90
N LYS A 27 -11.05 -16.79 12.38
CA LYS A 27 -11.15 -16.37 10.96
C LYS A 27 -9.92 -16.77 10.13
N GLY A 28 -9.08 -17.68 10.63
CA GLY A 28 -7.83 -18.08 9.99
C GLY A 28 -8.00 -18.60 8.56
N ASN A 29 -9.09 -19.29 8.26
CA ASN A 29 -9.39 -19.84 6.94
C ASN A 29 -9.95 -18.81 5.92
N LYS A 30 -10.23 -17.59 6.36
CA LYS A 30 -10.72 -16.54 5.47
C LYS A 30 -9.60 -16.04 4.55
N THR A 31 -9.92 -15.74 3.29
CA THR A 31 -8.96 -15.12 2.37
C THR A 31 -8.56 -13.75 2.86
N ALA A 32 -7.27 -13.53 3.08
CA ALA A 32 -6.68 -12.25 3.45
C ALA A 32 -6.18 -11.49 2.22
N LEU A 33 -5.46 -12.18 1.32
CA LEU A 33 -4.78 -11.59 0.18
C LEU A 33 -5.07 -12.38 -1.09
N ILE A 34 -5.50 -11.68 -2.14
CA ILE A 34 -5.57 -12.19 -3.52
C ILE A 34 -4.46 -11.52 -4.32
N TYR A 35 -3.62 -12.31 -4.97
CA TYR A 35 -2.63 -11.82 -5.92
C TYR A 35 -3.05 -12.18 -7.33
N ASP A 36 -3.00 -11.19 -8.24
CA ASP A 36 -3.25 -11.40 -9.68
C ASP A 36 -2.24 -10.61 -10.51
N SER A 37 -1.50 -11.33 -11.36
CA SER A 37 -0.53 -10.75 -12.29
C SER A 37 -0.91 -11.14 -13.72
N PRO A 38 -1.61 -10.29 -14.46
CA PRO A 38 -1.88 -10.55 -15.88
C PRO A 38 -0.61 -10.52 -16.74
N ILE A 39 0.49 -9.95 -16.25
CA ILE A 39 1.77 -9.89 -16.95
C ILE A 39 2.45 -11.26 -16.94
N THR A 40 2.45 -11.94 -15.79
CA THR A 40 3.08 -13.26 -15.63
C THR A 40 2.10 -14.42 -15.76
N GLY A 41 0.79 -14.14 -15.73
CA GLY A 41 -0.26 -15.14 -15.68
C GLY A 41 -0.43 -15.79 -14.30
N ASN A 42 0.33 -15.37 -13.29
CA ASN A 42 0.29 -15.94 -11.95
C ASN A 42 -0.88 -15.39 -11.13
N LYS A 43 -1.56 -16.28 -10.42
CA LYS A 43 -2.63 -15.96 -9.47
C LYS A 43 -2.46 -16.78 -8.22
N SER A 44 -2.72 -16.18 -7.06
CA SER A 44 -2.74 -16.92 -5.80
C SER A 44 -3.70 -16.27 -4.81
N LYS A 45 -4.18 -17.08 -3.86
CA LYS A 45 -4.97 -16.61 -2.71
C LYS A 45 -4.30 -17.12 -1.45
N PHE A 46 -4.26 -16.28 -0.44
CA PHE A 46 -3.73 -16.63 0.87
C PHE A 46 -4.80 -16.38 1.91
N THR A 47 -5.07 -17.36 2.74
CA THR A 47 -5.87 -17.19 3.95
C THR A 47 -5.09 -16.38 4.98
N TYR A 48 -5.76 -15.89 6.03
CA TYR A 48 -5.09 -15.22 7.15
C TYR A 48 -4.03 -16.14 7.78
N GLU A 49 -4.35 -17.45 7.96
CA GLU A 49 -3.42 -18.43 8.52
C GLU A 49 -2.20 -18.65 7.60
N GLU A 50 -2.41 -18.82 6.29
CA GLU A 50 -1.33 -19.05 5.33
C GLU A 50 -0.42 -17.81 5.22
N LEU A 51 -1.02 -16.61 5.22
CA LEU A 51 -0.26 -15.36 5.17
C LEU A 51 0.53 -15.17 6.47
N ARG A 52 -0.09 -15.42 7.64
CA ARG A 52 0.59 -15.37 8.94
C ARG A 52 1.77 -16.33 8.99
N SER A 53 1.61 -17.56 8.52
CA SER A 53 2.68 -18.56 8.50
C SER A 53 3.88 -18.09 7.68
N LYS A 54 3.63 -17.56 6.46
CA LYS A 54 4.70 -16.99 5.62
C LYS A 54 5.40 -15.79 6.30
N VAL A 55 4.62 -14.91 6.90
CA VAL A 55 5.13 -13.72 7.60
C VAL A 55 5.93 -14.10 8.85
N SER A 56 5.44 -15.03 9.65
CA SER A 56 6.12 -15.53 10.86
C SER A 56 7.48 -16.13 10.52
N LYS A 57 7.52 -16.94 9.48
CA LYS A 57 8.75 -17.57 9.00
C LYS A 57 9.74 -16.57 8.43
N PHE A 58 9.29 -15.61 7.59
CA PHE A 58 10.16 -14.58 7.07
C PHE A 58 10.65 -13.60 8.15
N ALA A 59 9.86 -13.37 9.19
CA ALA A 59 10.29 -12.63 10.38
C ALA A 59 11.46 -13.31 11.09
N GLY A 60 11.44 -14.64 11.18
CA GLY A 60 12.57 -15.45 11.62
C GLY A 60 13.80 -15.26 10.72
N ALA A 61 13.60 -15.32 9.40
CA ALA A 61 14.67 -15.08 8.44
C ALA A 61 15.35 -13.70 8.63
N LEU A 62 14.57 -12.66 8.86
CA LEU A 62 15.12 -11.33 9.17
C LEU A 62 15.94 -11.33 10.45
N LYS A 63 15.48 -12.00 11.51
CA LYS A 63 16.23 -12.15 12.77
C LYS A 63 17.53 -12.92 12.58
N ASP A 64 17.52 -13.99 11.82
CA ASP A 64 18.72 -14.79 11.51
C ASP A 64 19.74 -13.98 10.70
N GLN A 65 19.30 -12.99 9.92
CA GLN A 65 20.17 -12.02 9.26
C GLN A 65 20.52 -10.81 10.16
N GLY A 66 20.20 -10.88 11.44
CA GLY A 66 20.61 -9.92 12.47
C GLY A 66 19.69 -8.72 12.63
N VAL A 67 18.49 -8.70 12.04
CA VAL A 67 17.50 -7.61 12.23
C VAL A 67 16.89 -7.71 13.62
N ASN A 68 16.87 -6.62 14.35
CA ASN A 68 16.30 -6.49 15.69
C ASN A 68 15.19 -5.41 15.71
N LYS A 69 14.45 -5.36 16.80
CA LYS A 69 13.49 -4.29 17.09
C LYS A 69 14.13 -2.92 16.93
N GLY A 70 13.50 -2.02 16.19
CA GLY A 70 13.99 -0.67 15.91
C GLY A 70 14.98 -0.55 14.74
N ASP A 71 15.51 -1.66 14.21
CA ASP A 71 16.33 -1.62 12.99
C ASP A 71 15.51 -1.22 11.77
N ARG A 72 16.11 -0.53 10.81
CA ARG A 72 15.46 -0.16 9.54
C ARG A 72 15.79 -1.19 8.48
N VAL A 73 14.74 -1.55 7.73
CA VAL A 73 14.81 -2.49 6.60
C VAL A 73 14.24 -1.80 5.38
N ILE A 74 15.04 -1.68 4.32
CA ILE A 74 14.55 -1.20 3.03
C ILE A 74 13.92 -2.36 2.25
N ILE A 75 12.74 -2.10 1.67
CA ILE A 75 12.06 -3.03 0.78
C ILE A 75 11.97 -2.37 -0.59
N TYR A 76 12.70 -2.92 -1.57
CA TYR A 76 12.71 -2.47 -2.96
C TYR A 76 12.26 -3.63 -3.84
N MET A 77 10.95 -3.80 -3.96
CA MET A 77 10.33 -4.97 -4.58
C MET A 77 9.16 -4.57 -5.50
N PRO A 78 8.84 -5.39 -6.51
CA PRO A 78 7.62 -5.22 -7.30
C PRO A 78 6.37 -5.59 -6.50
N MET A 79 5.19 -5.44 -7.13
CA MET A 79 3.87 -5.73 -6.55
C MET A 79 3.60 -7.24 -6.45
N ILE A 80 4.34 -7.92 -5.58
CA ILE A 80 4.25 -9.38 -5.35
C ILE A 80 3.96 -9.71 -3.89
N PRO A 81 3.42 -10.90 -3.58
CA PRO A 81 3.10 -11.30 -2.20
C PRO A 81 4.29 -11.22 -1.24
N GLU A 82 5.49 -11.51 -1.72
CA GLU A 82 6.72 -11.46 -0.93
C GLU A 82 7.00 -10.06 -0.39
N ALA A 83 6.61 -9.00 -1.11
CA ALA A 83 6.75 -7.63 -0.62
C ALA A 83 5.80 -7.35 0.57
N VAL A 84 4.56 -7.84 0.51
CA VAL A 84 3.59 -7.76 1.62
C VAL A 84 4.10 -8.57 2.82
N VAL A 85 4.63 -9.77 2.57
CA VAL A 85 5.25 -10.62 3.60
C VAL A 85 6.41 -9.88 4.28
N ALA A 86 7.29 -9.23 3.52
CA ALA A 86 8.42 -8.49 4.07
C ALA A 86 7.97 -7.30 4.94
N MET A 87 6.95 -6.54 4.52
CA MET A 87 6.39 -5.42 5.30
C MET A 87 5.84 -5.91 6.65
N LEU A 88 5.02 -6.95 6.62
CA LEU A 88 4.39 -7.52 7.83
C LEU A 88 5.40 -8.23 8.72
N ALA A 89 6.42 -8.88 8.17
CA ALA A 89 7.49 -9.51 8.92
C ALA A 89 8.35 -8.49 9.69
N CYS A 90 8.66 -7.34 9.07
CA CYS A 90 9.30 -6.23 9.79
C CYS A 90 8.43 -5.77 10.96
N ALA A 91 7.14 -5.53 10.72
CA ALA A 91 6.21 -5.13 11.77
C ALA A 91 6.11 -6.19 12.89
N ARG A 92 6.16 -7.49 12.54
CA ARG A 92 6.08 -8.60 13.50
C ARG A 92 7.20 -8.58 14.54
N ILE A 93 8.42 -8.27 14.11
CA ILE A 93 9.59 -8.20 15.00
C ILE A 93 9.91 -6.78 15.49
N GLY A 94 9.05 -5.80 15.22
CA GLY A 94 9.26 -4.40 15.62
C GLY A 94 10.38 -3.70 14.85
N ALA A 95 10.78 -4.20 13.70
CA ALA A 95 11.65 -3.51 12.77
C ALA A 95 10.86 -2.45 11.98
N ILE A 96 11.51 -1.37 11.60
CA ILE A 96 10.93 -0.24 10.89
C ILE A 96 11.21 -0.41 9.40
N HIS A 97 10.20 -0.77 8.61
CA HIS A 97 10.40 -0.88 7.17
C HIS A 97 10.34 0.47 6.44
N SER A 98 11.01 0.54 5.31
CA SER A 98 10.88 1.63 4.35
C SER A 98 10.76 1.03 2.95
N VAL A 99 9.56 1.09 2.39
CA VAL A 99 9.31 0.62 1.02
C VAL A 99 9.70 1.71 0.04
N VAL A 100 10.50 1.34 -0.94
CA VAL A 100 10.93 2.22 -2.03
C VAL A 100 10.24 1.78 -3.31
N PHE A 101 9.62 2.73 -4.02
CA PHE A 101 8.93 2.45 -5.27
C PHE A 101 9.88 1.82 -6.30
N GLY A 102 9.49 0.67 -6.86
CA GLY A 102 10.32 -0.12 -7.77
C GLY A 102 10.66 0.57 -9.13
N GLY A 103 10.03 1.71 -9.40
CA GLY A 103 10.35 2.56 -10.56
C GLY A 103 11.45 3.60 -10.30
N PHE A 104 11.98 3.71 -9.06
CA PHE A 104 13.01 4.68 -8.74
C PHE A 104 14.40 4.22 -9.19
N ALA A 105 15.23 5.20 -9.60
CA ALA A 105 16.62 4.99 -9.98
C ALA A 105 17.51 4.71 -8.76
N SER A 106 18.71 4.23 -9.00
CA SER A 106 19.68 3.82 -7.96
C SER A 106 20.07 4.95 -7.00
N ASN A 107 20.18 6.19 -7.46
CA ASN A 107 20.47 7.35 -6.62
C ASN A 107 19.36 7.62 -5.59
N GLU A 108 18.10 7.44 -5.97
CA GLU A 108 16.95 7.58 -5.08
C GLU A 108 16.94 6.49 -4.00
N LEU A 109 17.30 5.27 -4.36
CA LEU A 109 17.46 4.17 -3.41
C LEU A 109 18.65 4.41 -2.47
N ALA A 110 19.80 4.87 -2.99
CA ALA A 110 21.00 5.18 -2.22
C ALA A 110 20.74 6.27 -1.16
N SER A 111 20.03 7.33 -1.54
CA SER A 111 19.63 8.40 -0.63
C SER A 111 18.79 7.87 0.56
N ARG A 112 17.88 6.94 0.31
CA ARG A 112 17.06 6.34 1.36
C ARG A 112 17.82 5.35 2.24
N ILE A 113 18.79 4.64 1.68
CA ILE A 113 19.74 3.81 2.45
C ILE A 113 20.52 4.70 3.42
N ASP A 114 21.02 5.83 2.93
CA ASP A 114 21.82 6.75 3.72
C ASP A 114 21.02 7.43 4.83
N ASP A 115 19.83 7.93 4.52
CA ASP A 115 19.01 8.66 5.49
C ASP A 115 18.44 7.72 6.57
N SER A 116 17.87 6.58 6.18
CA SER A 116 17.29 5.62 7.11
C SER A 116 18.35 4.86 7.94
N LYS A 117 19.60 4.86 7.51
CA LYS A 117 20.66 3.98 8.08
C LYS A 117 20.20 2.51 8.06
N ALA A 118 19.68 2.06 6.92
CA ALA A 118 19.12 0.74 6.79
C ALA A 118 20.15 -0.36 7.09
N LYS A 119 19.75 -1.32 7.90
CA LYS A 119 20.59 -2.46 8.26
C LYS A 119 20.55 -3.55 7.20
N LEU A 120 19.36 -3.78 6.61
CA LEU A 120 19.12 -4.82 5.65
C LEU A 120 18.25 -4.28 4.50
N LEU A 121 18.45 -4.85 3.31
CA LEU A 121 17.66 -4.57 2.14
C LEU A 121 17.00 -5.86 1.63
N VAL A 122 15.70 -5.80 1.35
CA VAL A 122 14.93 -6.88 0.72
C VAL A 122 14.58 -6.45 -0.70
N THR A 123 14.87 -7.29 -1.68
CA THR A 123 14.61 -6.99 -3.09
C THR A 123 14.20 -8.23 -3.89
N ALA A 124 13.90 -8.04 -5.17
CA ALA A 124 13.70 -9.11 -6.15
C ALA A 124 14.73 -9.00 -7.28
N SER A 125 14.89 -10.07 -8.06
CA SER A 125 15.78 -10.05 -9.22
C SER A 125 15.30 -9.06 -10.28
N CYS A 126 13.98 -8.97 -10.50
CA CYS A 126 13.36 -8.03 -11.44
C CYS A 126 11.92 -7.71 -11.09
N GLY A 127 11.37 -6.65 -11.70
CA GLY A 127 9.96 -6.35 -11.84
C GLY A 127 9.51 -6.47 -13.30
N PHE A 128 8.23 -6.77 -13.52
CA PHE A 128 7.64 -6.82 -14.85
C PHE A 128 6.70 -5.64 -15.09
N GLU A 129 6.86 -5.02 -16.24
CA GLU A 129 5.95 -4.01 -16.77
C GLU A 129 5.47 -4.43 -18.17
N PRO A 130 4.40 -3.84 -18.71
CA PRO A 130 3.96 -4.15 -20.05
C PRO A 130 5.09 -3.97 -21.07
N GLY A 131 5.47 -5.07 -21.74
CA GLY A 131 6.48 -5.07 -22.79
C GLY A 131 7.94 -4.94 -22.34
N ARG A 132 8.23 -4.87 -21.02
CA ARG A 132 9.64 -4.82 -20.55
C ARG A 132 9.83 -5.46 -19.17
N THR A 133 11.05 -5.93 -18.96
CA THR A 133 11.56 -6.33 -17.63
C THR A 133 12.41 -5.21 -17.06
N VAL A 134 12.22 -4.89 -15.80
CA VAL A 134 13.05 -3.94 -15.04
C VAL A 134 13.99 -4.75 -14.16
N GLU A 135 15.26 -4.77 -14.49
CA GLU A 135 16.30 -5.49 -13.73
C GLU A 135 16.59 -4.77 -12.42
N TYR A 136 16.16 -5.35 -11.28
CA TYR A 136 16.35 -4.69 -9.98
C TYR A 136 17.75 -4.91 -9.42
N LYS A 137 18.35 -6.07 -9.61
CA LYS A 137 19.69 -6.37 -9.06
C LYS A 137 20.76 -5.35 -9.47
N PRO A 138 20.89 -4.94 -10.76
CA PRO A 138 21.85 -3.91 -11.15
C PRO A 138 21.57 -2.54 -10.51
N LEU A 139 20.29 -2.15 -10.35
CA LEU A 139 19.90 -0.90 -9.70
C LEU A 139 20.26 -0.90 -8.21
N VAL A 140 20.04 -2.03 -7.54
CA VAL A 140 20.37 -2.22 -6.13
C VAL A 140 21.88 -2.22 -5.91
N ASP A 141 22.63 -2.92 -6.76
CA ASP A 141 24.10 -2.96 -6.68
C ASP A 141 24.71 -1.56 -6.84
N ASP A 142 24.20 -0.79 -7.79
CA ASP A 142 24.63 0.58 -8.02
C ASP A 142 24.25 1.49 -6.84
N ALA A 143 23.05 1.35 -6.29
CA ALA A 143 22.61 2.08 -5.10
C ALA A 143 23.48 1.79 -3.87
N ILE A 144 23.79 0.52 -3.59
CA ILE A 144 24.67 0.12 -2.49
C ILE A 144 26.09 0.69 -2.66
N LYS A 145 26.57 0.73 -3.91
CA LYS A 145 27.88 1.31 -4.23
C LYS A 145 27.89 2.82 -3.98
N GLN A 146 26.83 3.53 -4.40
CA GLN A 146 26.69 4.98 -4.24
C GLN A 146 26.48 5.38 -2.77
N ALA A 147 25.75 4.57 -2.00
CA ALA A 147 25.43 4.88 -0.61
C ALA A 147 26.69 4.96 0.28
N SER A 148 26.73 5.99 1.13
CA SER A 148 27.75 6.16 2.16
C SER A 148 27.57 5.16 3.29
N HIS A 149 26.31 4.92 3.70
CA HIS A 149 25.97 3.92 4.70
C HIS A 149 26.01 2.51 4.09
N LYS A 150 26.64 1.56 4.79
CA LYS A 150 26.75 0.19 4.31
C LYS A 150 25.72 -0.71 4.96
N ILE A 151 24.84 -1.29 4.15
CA ILE A 151 23.92 -2.33 4.60
C ILE A 151 24.69 -3.60 5.01
N SER A 152 24.19 -4.31 6.01
CA SER A 152 24.84 -5.53 6.49
C SER A 152 24.52 -6.74 5.62
N LYS A 153 23.28 -6.83 5.13
CA LYS A 153 22.76 -7.96 4.35
C LYS A 153 21.73 -7.51 3.33
N MET A 154 21.58 -8.32 2.27
CA MET A 154 20.52 -8.22 1.28
C MET A 154 19.84 -9.57 1.13
N ILE A 155 18.51 -9.62 1.22
CA ILE A 155 17.71 -10.80 0.88
C ILE A 155 17.07 -10.56 -0.48
N LEU A 156 17.29 -11.47 -1.43
CA LEU A 156 16.81 -11.33 -2.79
C LEU A 156 15.87 -12.49 -3.17
N PHE A 157 14.67 -12.12 -3.63
CA PHE A 157 13.69 -13.04 -4.20
C PHE A 157 13.95 -13.21 -5.69
N GLN A 158 14.17 -14.45 -6.13
CA GLN A 158 14.38 -14.78 -7.53
C GLN A 158 13.05 -14.85 -8.28
N ARG A 159 12.92 -14.04 -9.33
CA ARG A 159 11.78 -14.13 -10.25
C ARG A 159 12.07 -15.18 -11.29
N LYS A 160 11.14 -16.14 -11.48
CA LYS A 160 11.29 -17.27 -12.41
C LYS A 160 11.63 -16.81 -13.82
N GLY A 161 12.70 -17.36 -14.38
CA GLY A 161 13.21 -17.02 -15.70
C GLY A 161 14.06 -15.75 -15.77
N HIS A 162 14.30 -15.10 -14.61
CA HIS A 162 15.15 -13.92 -14.46
C HIS A 162 16.01 -14.03 -13.19
N GLU A 163 16.57 -15.22 -12.98
CA GLU A 163 17.43 -15.50 -11.84
C GLU A 163 18.78 -14.81 -12.02
N VAL A 164 19.31 -14.27 -10.92
CA VAL A 164 20.59 -13.56 -10.87
C VAL A 164 21.54 -14.24 -9.91
N LYS A 165 22.84 -14.09 -10.17
CA LYS A 165 23.89 -14.58 -9.27
C LYS A 165 23.92 -13.74 -8.01
N LEU A 166 24.03 -14.39 -6.86
CA LEU A 166 24.21 -13.76 -5.55
C LEU A 166 25.68 -13.77 -5.10
N ASN A 167 26.09 -12.72 -4.43
CA ASN A 167 27.44 -12.54 -3.89
C ASN A 167 27.45 -12.81 -2.38
N ALA A 168 27.60 -14.08 -2.00
CA ALA A 168 27.73 -14.45 -0.59
C ALA A 168 29.00 -13.81 0.03
N PRO A 169 29.01 -13.53 1.33
CA PRO A 169 27.98 -13.82 2.33
C PRO A 169 26.99 -12.66 2.58
N ILE A 170 27.06 -11.57 1.81
CA ILE A 170 26.21 -10.38 2.02
C ILE A 170 24.84 -10.62 1.43
N GLU A 171 24.76 -11.24 0.25
CA GLU A 171 23.55 -11.50 -0.50
C GLU A 171 23.06 -12.92 -0.20
N VAL A 172 21.79 -13.03 0.20
CA VAL A 172 21.15 -14.28 0.60
C VAL A 172 19.90 -14.48 -0.27
N SER A 173 19.67 -15.71 -0.72
CA SER A 173 18.43 -16.07 -1.41
C SER A 173 17.25 -16.00 -0.43
N TRP A 174 16.13 -15.44 -0.90
CA TRP A 174 14.86 -15.47 -0.15
C TRP A 174 14.45 -16.89 0.23
N ASP A 175 14.51 -17.80 -0.73
CA ASP A 175 14.07 -19.17 -0.51
C ASP A 175 14.94 -19.89 0.53
N GLU A 176 16.26 -19.70 0.48
CA GLU A 176 17.19 -20.24 1.46
C GLU A 176 16.97 -19.62 2.85
N ALA A 177 16.87 -18.31 2.93
CA ALA A 177 16.60 -17.60 4.19
C ALA A 177 15.28 -18.05 4.80
N HIS A 178 14.23 -18.14 3.99
CA HIS A 178 12.90 -18.54 4.42
C HIS A 178 12.85 -20.05 4.82
N ALA A 179 13.50 -20.94 4.09
CA ALA A 179 13.49 -22.38 4.35
C ALA A 179 14.13 -22.72 5.70
N ASN A 180 15.21 -22.04 6.05
CA ASN A 180 15.99 -22.32 7.26
C ASN A 180 15.48 -21.59 8.52
N ALA A 181 14.61 -20.60 8.35
CA ALA A 181 14.10 -19.78 9.44
C ALA A 181 13.11 -20.54 10.33
N LYS A 182 13.05 -20.14 11.59
CA LYS A 182 12.02 -20.57 12.55
C LYS A 182 10.86 -19.58 12.56
N ASP A 183 9.67 -20.07 12.85
CA ASP A 183 8.53 -19.20 13.12
C ASP A 183 8.83 -18.26 14.29
N THR A 184 8.36 -17.04 14.15
CA THR A 184 8.62 -15.96 15.12
C THR A 184 7.32 -15.30 15.52
N ASP A 185 7.09 -15.15 16.81
CA ASP A 185 5.91 -14.46 17.34
C ASP A 185 6.01 -12.96 17.20
N CYS A 186 4.87 -12.27 17.34
CA CYS A 186 4.81 -10.83 17.39
C CYS A 186 5.48 -10.32 18.66
N VAL A 187 6.41 -9.37 18.52
CA VAL A 187 6.99 -8.70 19.67
C VAL A 187 6.06 -7.62 20.21
N GLU A 188 6.06 -7.41 21.49
CA GLU A 188 5.34 -6.32 22.12
C GLU A 188 5.96 -4.97 21.75
N MET A 189 5.10 -4.04 21.31
CA MET A 189 5.46 -2.67 20.93
C MET A 189 4.60 -1.69 21.71
N ASN A 190 5.22 -0.62 22.19
CA ASN A 190 4.44 0.51 22.68
C ASN A 190 3.70 1.17 21.51
N SER A 191 2.48 1.62 21.72
CA SER A 191 1.63 2.23 20.69
C SER A 191 2.25 3.45 20.01
N ASN A 192 3.19 4.14 20.67
CA ASN A 192 3.90 5.30 20.15
C ASN A 192 5.25 4.96 19.49
N GLU A 193 5.65 3.68 19.45
CA GLU A 193 6.81 3.25 18.67
C GLU A 193 6.50 3.28 17.17
N PHE A 194 7.52 3.18 16.34
CA PHE A 194 7.43 3.41 14.89
C PHE A 194 7.20 2.11 14.11
N ALA A 195 6.29 2.18 13.14
CA ALA A 195 5.96 1.07 12.24
C ALA A 195 6.78 1.13 10.94
N TYR A 196 6.84 2.30 10.31
CA TYR A 196 7.54 2.46 9.02
C TYR A 196 7.98 3.91 8.76
N ILE A 197 8.86 4.05 7.76
CA ILE A 197 9.26 5.32 7.17
C ILE A 197 8.83 5.32 5.71
N LEU A 198 8.12 6.36 5.26
CA LEU A 198 7.80 6.57 3.86
C LEU A 198 8.30 7.93 3.38
N TYR A 199 9.11 7.92 2.32
CA TYR A 199 9.73 9.13 1.80
C TYR A 199 8.83 9.87 0.81
N THR A 200 8.76 11.20 0.98
CA THR A 200 8.16 12.12 0.03
C THR A 200 9.25 12.89 -0.71
N SER A 201 8.92 13.44 -1.90
CA SER A 201 9.86 14.22 -2.71
C SER A 201 10.38 15.50 -2.04
N GLY A 202 9.70 15.97 -0.98
CA GLY A 202 10.04 17.19 -0.27
C GLY A 202 10.00 18.45 -1.16
N THR A 203 9.69 19.59 -0.56
CA THR A 203 9.67 20.90 -1.27
C THR A 203 11.08 21.44 -1.57
N THR A 204 12.10 20.88 -0.92
CA THR A 204 13.51 21.33 -1.03
C THR A 204 14.38 20.43 -1.92
N GLY A 205 13.78 19.45 -2.60
CA GLY A 205 14.50 18.49 -3.44
C GLY A 205 15.14 17.32 -2.68
N THR A 206 15.29 17.40 -1.35
CA THR A 206 15.75 16.27 -0.53
C THR A 206 14.55 15.48 -0.04
N PRO A 207 14.52 14.15 -0.22
CA PRO A 207 13.44 13.32 0.28
C PRO A 207 13.28 13.46 1.81
N LYS A 208 12.03 13.56 2.27
CA LYS A 208 11.69 13.64 3.69
C LYS A 208 11.05 12.33 4.13
N GLY A 209 11.62 11.68 5.13
CA GLY A 209 11.09 10.46 5.72
C GLY A 209 9.94 10.76 6.68
N ILE A 210 8.72 10.41 6.30
CA ILE A 210 7.55 10.47 7.16
C ILE A 210 7.55 9.21 8.03
N VAL A 211 7.62 9.39 9.34
CA VAL A 211 7.62 8.30 10.33
C VAL A 211 6.21 8.09 10.85
N ARG A 212 5.77 6.85 10.91
CA ARG A 212 4.42 6.48 11.35
C ARG A 212 4.47 5.70 12.66
N ASP A 213 3.68 6.16 13.64
CA ASP A 213 3.44 5.44 14.90
C ASP A 213 2.49 4.25 14.73
N ILE A 214 2.49 3.33 15.68
CA ILE A 214 1.72 2.08 15.60
C ILE A 214 0.26 2.30 15.99
N GLY A 215 0.00 2.82 17.19
CA GLY A 215 -1.35 2.84 17.76
C GLY A 215 -2.33 3.74 17.01
N GLY A 216 -1.93 4.99 16.75
CA GLY A 216 -2.75 5.94 15.99
C GLY A 216 -3.04 5.43 14.57
N HIS A 217 -2.05 4.82 13.92
CA HIS A 217 -2.18 4.27 12.58
C HIS A 217 -3.20 3.12 12.51
N ILE A 218 -3.13 2.14 13.43
CA ILE A 218 -4.07 1.01 13.47
C ILE A 218 -5.51 1.50 13.62
N VAL A 219 -5.73 2.38 14.61
CA VAL A 219 -7.08 2.88 14.91
C VAL A 219 -7.66 3.68 13.77
N ALA A 220 -6.88 4.62 13.21
CA ALA A 220 -7.34 5.47 12.12
C ALA A 220 -7.66 4.64 10.85
N LEU A 221 -6.78 3.74 10.44
CA LEU A 221 -7.02 2.94 9.25
C LEU A 221 -8.21 1.98 9.40
N LYS A 222 -8.34 1.33 10.57
CA LYS A 222 -9.50 0.47 10.85
C LYS A 222 -10.81 1.27 10.82
N TRP A 223 -10.80 2.49 11.37
CA TRP A 223 -11.94 3.40 11.34
C TRP A 223 -12.31 3.82 9.91
N THR A 224 -11.30 4.16 9.08
CA THR A 224 -11.55 4.62 7.71
C THR A 224 -12.18 3.56 6.82
N MET A 225 -11.80 2.29 6.96
CA MET A 225 -12.39 1.19 6.18
C MET A 225 -13.91 1.11 6.37
N LYS A 226 -14.38 1.23 7.62
CA LYS A 226 -15.83 1.21 7.90
C LYS A 226 -16.52 2.51 7.50
N ASN A 227 -15.98 3.64 7.92
CA ASN A 227 -16.73 4.90 7.93
C ASN A 227 -16.55 5.72 6.64
N ILE A 228 -15.38 5.65 6.00
CA ILE A 228 -15.15 6.32 4.71
C ILE A 228 -15.55 5.41 3.56
N TYR A 229 -15.06 4.15 3.55
CA TYR A 229 -15.18 3.27 2.40
C TYR A 229 -16.34 2.27 2.47
N ASN A 230 -17.07 2.22 3.60
CA ASN A 230 -18.18 1.29 3.85
C ASN A 230 -17.80 -0.19 3.66
N ILE A 231 -16.61 -0.56 4.09
CA ILE A 231 -16.09 -1.92 3.97
C ILE A 231 -16.24 -2.67 5.30
N ASP A 232 -16.80 -3.85 5.22
CA ASP A 232 -16.91 -4.82 6.30
C ASP A 232 -16.01 -6.04 6.07
N GLU A 233 -15.96 -6.92 7.06
CA GLU A 233 -15.02 -8.05 7.08
C GLU A 233 -15.22 -9.03 5.91
N ASP A 234 -16.46 -9.20 5.44
CA ASP A 234 -16.78 -10.14 4.36
C ASP A 234 -16.65 -9.54 2.95
N ASP A 235 -16.31 -8.27 2.88
CA ASP A 235 -16.14 -7.58 1.62
C ASP A 235 -14.76 -7.85 0.99
N ILE A 236 -14.68 -7.70 -0.32
CA ILE A 236 -13.43 -7.68 -1.06
C ILE A 236 -13.14 -6.25 -1.48
N TRP A 237 -12.02 -5.76 -0.99
CA TRP A 237 -11.51 -4.43 -1.23
C TRP A 237 -10.34 -4.46 -2.22
N TRP A 238 -10.28 -3.47 -3.09
CA TRP A 238 -9.14 -3.30 -3.96
C TRP A 238 -8.65 -1.85 -4.00
N SER A 239 -7.37 -1.66 -3.70
CA SER A 239 -6.67 -0.42 -3.97
C SER A 239 -5.69 -0.66 -5.13
N ALA A 240 -6.00 -0.10 -6.31
CA ALA A 240 -5.14 -0.19 -7.49
C ALA A 240 -4.09 0.93 -7.45
N SER A 241 -3.05 0.69 -6.68
CA SER A 241 -1.90 1.55 -6.46
C SER A 241 -0.63 0.69 -6.30
N ASP A 242 0.45 1.28 -5.84
CA ASP A 242 1.72 0.60 -5.57
C ASP A 242 2.07 0.72 -4.09
N ILE A 243 2.64 -0.35 -3.50
CA ILE A 243 3.06 -0.38 -2.09
C ILE A 243 4.16 0.63 -1.77
N GLY A 244 4.89 1.14 -2.76
CA GLY A 244 5.88 2.21 -2.62
C GLY A 244 5.26 3.59 -2.32
N TRP A 245 3.94 3.73 -2.42
CA TRP A 245 3.19 4.95 -2.11
C TRP A 245 2.35 4.78 -0.86
N ILE A 246 1.93 5.91 -0.27
CA ILE A 246 1.11 5.89 0.95
C ILE A 246 -0.23 5.16 0.73
N VAL A 247 -0.82 5.25 -0.46
CA VAL A 247 -2.05 4.50 -0.80
C VAL A 247 -1.81 3.01 -0.67
N GLY A 248 -0.67 2.51 -1.16
CA GLY A 248 -0.33 1.10 -1.06
C GLY A 248 -0.10 0.64 0.37
N HIS A 249 0.66 1.39 1.17
CA HIS A 249 0.84 1.10 2.60
C HIS A 249 -0.51 1.02 3.31
N SER A 250 -1.27 2.11 3.24
CA SER A 250 -2.52 2.24 3.98
C SER A 250 -3.60 1.29 3.47
N TYR A 251 -3.80 1.18 2.15
CA TYR A 251 -5.02 0.58 1.59
C TYR A 251 -4.81 -0.64 0.69
N ILE A 252 -3.57 -1.06 0.40
CA ILE A 252 -3.33 -2.42 -0.12
C ILE A 252 -3.01 -3.35 1.05
N VAL A 253 -2.17 -2.92 2.01
CA VAL A 253 -1.66 -3.79 3.07
C VAL A 253 -2.41 -3.58 4.38
N TYR A 254 -2.25 -2.44 5.05
CA TYR A 254 -2.60 -2.32 6.46
C TYR A 254 -4.11 -2.20 6.74
N ALA A 255 -4.80 -1.24 6.14
CA ALA A 255 -6.20 -0.97 6.46
C ALA A 255 -7.14 -2.18 6.20
N PRO A 256 -7.08 -2.85 5.02
CA PRO A 256 -7.92 -4.01 4.79
C PRO A 256 -7.60 -5.17 5.73
N LEU A 257 -6.32 -5.41 6.03
CA LEU A 257 -5.92 -6.47 6.96
C LEU A 257 -6.31 -6.13 8.40
N PHE A 258 -6.19 -4.87 8.86
CA PHE A 258 -6.73 -4.46 10.17
C PHE A 258 -8.24 -4.60 10.26
N LYS A 259 -8.95 -4.36 9.16
CA LYS A 259 -10.41 -4.55 9.10
C LYS A 259 -10.81 -6.02 9.11
N GLY A 260 -9.95 -6.91 8.64
CA GLY A 260 -10.23 -8.33 8.50
C GLY A 260 -10.98 -8.68 7.22
N CYS A 261 -10.92 -7.85 6.19
CA CYS A 261 -11.48 -8.11 4.87
C CYS A 261 -10.42 -8.69 3.90
N THR A 262 -10.85 -9.06 2.71
CA THR A 262 -9.93 -9.51 1.66
C THR A 262 -9.40 -8.33 0.87
N THR A 263 -8.08 -8.26 0.65
CA THR A 263 -7.43 -7.25 -0.20
C THR A 263 -6.88 -7.87 -1.48
N VAL A 264 -6.84 -7.08 -2.57
CA VAL A 264 -6.28 -7.49 -3.85
C VAL A 264 -4.95 -6.80 -4.09
N LEU A 265 -3.91 -7.59 -4.37
CA LEU A 265 -2.59 -7.16 -4.82
C LEU A 265 -2.50 -7.44 -6.33
N PHE A 266 -2.42 -6.38 -7.13
CA PHE A 266 -2.46 -6.46 -8.58
C PHE A 266 -1.11 -6.07 -9.19
N GLU A 267 -0.46 -7.02 -9.87
CA GLU A 267 0.76 -6.76 -10.63
C GLU A 267 0.39 -6.51 -12.10
N GLY A 268 -0.15 -5.33 -12.39
CA GLY A 268 -0.61 -4.92 -13.71
C GLY A 268 -0.82 -3.41 -13.81
N LYS A 269 -1.34 -2.98 -14.94
CA LYS A 269 -1.64 -1.59 -15.24
C LYS A 269 -3.12 -1.45 -15.64
N PRO A 270 -3.72 -0.26 -15.56
CA PRO A 270 -5.11 -0.04 -15.94
C PRO A 270 -5.37 -0.26 -17.44
N VAL A 271 -4.31 -0.15 -18.26
CA VAL A 271 -4.33 -0.42 -19.70
C VAL A 271 -3.09 -1.22 -20.10
N GLY A 272 -3.18 -2.00 -21.18
CA GLY A 272 -2.05 -2.79 -21.69
C GLY A 272 -1.74 -4.07 -20.89
N THR A 273 -2.63 -4.50 -19.96
CA THR A 273 -2.47 -5.75 -19.20
C THR A 273 -3.78 -6.55 -19.07
N PRO A 274 -4.30 -7.14 -20.14
CA PRO A 274 -3.83 -7.05 -21.51
C PRO A 274 -4.39 -5.82 -22.26
N ASP A 275 -5.48 -5.21 -21.79
CA ASP A 275 -6.24 -4.13 -22.44
C ASP A 275 -6.89 -3.20 -21.41
N ALA A 276 -7.75 -2.28 -21.85
CA ALA A 276 -8.50 -1.35 -20.99
C ALA A 276 -9.58 -2.03 -20.13
N GLY A 277 -9.83 -3.33 -20.31
CA GLY A 277 -10.72 -4.13 -19.48
C GLY A 277 -10.07 -4.72 -18.23
N ALA A 278 -8.76 -4.51 -18.02
CA ALA A 278 -8.01 -5.12 -16.93
C ALA A 278 -8.66 -4.88 -15.56
N PHE A 279 -9.07 -3.64 -15.26
CA PHE A 279 -9.71 -3.31 -13.99
C PHE A 279 -11.09 -3.95 -13.86
N TRP A 280 -11.89 -3.95 -14.92
CA TRP A 280 -13.22 -4.56 -14.93
C TRP A 280 -13.14 -6.07 -14.69
N LYS A 281 -12.11 -6.70 -15.27
CA LYS A 281 -11.84 -8.12 -15.05
C LYS A 281 -11.58 -8.43 -13.58
N ILE A 282 -10.70 -7.70 -12.91
CA ILE A 282 -10.38 -7.88 -11.49
C ILE A 282 -11.62 -7.68 -10.62
N ILE A 283 -12.38 -6.61 -10.86
CA ILE A 283 -13.63 -6.33 -10.11
C ILE A 283 -14.62 -7.48 -10.28
N SER A 284 -14.78 -7.97 -11.50
CA SER A 284 -15.72 -9.07 -11.82
C SER A 284 -15.25 -10.41 -11.24
N ASP A 285 -13.99 -10.81 -11.51
CA ASP A 285 -13.46 -12.13 -11.12
C ASP A 285 -13.47 -12.31 -9.59
N TYR A 286 -13.18 -11.24 -8.85
CA TYR A 286 -13.07 -11.29 -7.39
C TYR A 286 -14.27 -10.68 -6.66
N LYS A 287 -15.28 -10.18 -7.37
CA LYS A 287 -16.47 -9.56 -6.76
C LYS A 287 -16.08 -8.40 -5.82
N VAL A 288 -15.17 -7.56 -6.29
CA VAL A 288 -14.70 -6.38 -5.55
C VAL A 288 -15.88 -5.44 -5.26
N LYS A 289 -16.07 -5.08 -4.00
CA LYS A 289 -17.13 -4.16 -3.57
C LYS A 289 -16.75 -2.71 -3.85
N SER A 290 -15.52 -2.33 -3.61
CA SER A 290 -15.06 -0.96 -3.77
C SER A 290 -13.62 -0.91 -4.29
N LEU A 291 -13.37 0.03 -5.21
CA LEU A 291 -12.06 0.30 -5.79
C LEU A 291 -11.56 1.67 -5.35
N PHE A 292 -10.30 1.73 -4.95
CA PHE A 292 -9.57 2.98 -4.76
C PHE A 292 -8.40 3.08 -5.74
N THR A 293 -8.30 4.16 -6.51
CA THR A 293 -7.20 4.38 -7.45
C THR A 293 -6.95 5.88 -7.71
N ALA A 294 -5.98 6.19 -8.57
CA ALA A 294 -5.72 7.55 -9.00
C ALA A 294 -6.59 7.96 -10.22
N PRO A 295 -6.96 9.24 -10.36
CA PRO A 295 -7.67 9.75 -11.54
C PRO A 295 -6.96 9.46 -12.87
N THR A 296 -5.61 9.45 -12.87
CA THR A 296 -4.80 9.07 -14.04
C THR A 296 -5.13 7.69 -14.58
N ALA A 297 -5.44 6.71 -13.72
CA ALA A 297 -5.83 5.36 -14.18
C ALA A 297 -7.14 5.40 -14.98
N PHE A 298 -8.12 6.15 -14.49
CA PHE A 298 -9.42 6.30 -15.16
C PHE A 298 -9.31 7.15 -16.43
N ARG A 299 -8.46 8.18 -16.46
CA ARG A 299 -8.15 8.91 -17.70
C ARG A 299 -7.52 8.00 -18.76
N ALA A 300 -6.61 7.12 -18.35
CA ALA A 300 -6.00 6.16 -19.28
C ALA A 300 -7.04 5.18 -19.84
N ILE A 301 -7.90 4.62 -18.99
CA ILE A 301 -8.99 3.72 -19.44
C ILE A 301 -9.96 4.46 -20.38
N LYS A 302 -10.41 5.68 -20.01
CA LYS A 302 -11.30 6.51 -20.83
C LYS A 302 -10.69 6.81 -22.20
N LYS A 303 -9.39 7.07 -22.27
CA LYS A 303 -8.67 7.31 -23.52
C LYS A 303 -8.69 6.10 -24.45
N GLU A 304 -8.47 4.90 -23.92
CA GLU A 304 -8.39 3.66 -24.68
C GLU A 304 -9.79 3.09 -25.00
N ASP A 305 -10.76 3.26 -24.10
CA ASP A 305 -12.12 2.72 -24.21
C ASP A 305 -13.18 3.76 -23.79
N PRO A 306 -13.34 4.86 -24.54
CA PRO A 306 -14.25 5.95 -24.16
C PRO A 306 -15.72 5.50 -24.12
N GLU A 307 -16.10 4.50 -24.92
CA GLU A 307 -17.46 3.97 -25.01
C GLU A 307 -17.74 2.81 -24.03
N GLY A 308 -16.71 2.33 -23.29
CA GLY A 308 -16.87 1.23 -22.34
C GLY A 308 -17.11 -0.14 -22.98
N LYS A 309 -16.57 -0.39 -24.16
CA LYS A 309 -16.74 -1.69 -24.87
C LYS A 309 -16.17 -2.86 -24.07
N PHE A 310 -15.05 -2.64 -23.36
CA PHE A 310 -14.48 -3.66 -22.50
C PHE A 310 -15.30 -3.85 -21.22
N PHE A 311 -15.85 -2.76 -20.66
CA PHE A 311 -16.69 -2.80 -19.47
C PHE A 311 -17.88 -3.76 -19.63
N SER A 312 -18.56 -3.73 -20.79
CA SER A 312 -19.75 -4.53 -21.05
C SER A 312 -19.53 -6.06 -21.02
N LYS A 313 -18.26 -6.50 -21.01
CA LYS A 313 -17.90 -7.93 -20.98
C LYS A 313 -17.89 -8.51 -19.56
N TYR A 314 -17.98 -7.69 -18.51
CA TYR A 314 -17.76 -8.10 -17.13
C TYR A 314 -18.97 -7.82 -16.23
N ASP A 315 -19.18 -8.70 -15.25
CA ASP A 315 -20.22 -8.53 -14.24
C ASP A 315 -19.70 -7.73 -13.04
N LEU A 316 -20.15 -6.50 -12.92
CA LEU A 316 -19.80 -5.61 -11.81
C LEU A 316 -20.97 -5.43 -10.81
N SER A 317 -21.89 -6.37 -10.73
CA SER A 317 -23.11 -6.28 -9.89
C SER A 317 -22.84 -6.15 -8.39
N LYS A 318 -21.63 -6.52 -7.93
CA LYS A 318 -21.19 -6.36 -6.54
C LYS A 318 -20.41 -5.08 -6.27
N PHE A 319 -20.09 -4.33 -7.32
CA PHE A 319 -19.31 -3.11 -7.21
C PHE A 319 -20.19 -1.94 -6.78
N GLU A 320 -19.86 -1.28 -5.67
CA GLU A 320 -20.71 -0.26 -5.06
C GLU A 320 -20.11 1.16 -5.10
N SER A 321 -18.78 1.31 -5.20
CA SER A 321 -18.17 2.65 -5.19
C SER A 321 -16.76 2.67 -5.76
N LEU A 322 -16.40 3.83 -6.32
CA LEU A 322 -15.06 4.18 -6.78
C LEU A 322 -14.54 5.37 -5.98
N PHE A 323 -13.36 5.23 -5.37
CA PHE A 323 -12.66 6.32 -4.71
C PHE A 323 -11.43 6.74 -5.52
N LEU A 324 -11.23 8.05 -5.66
CA LEU A 324 -10.13 8.66 -6.40
C LEU A 324 -9.33 9.60 -5.50
N ALA A 325 -8.00 9.53 -5.54
CA ALA A 325 -7.10 10.47 -4.86
C ALA A 325 -5.72 10.50 -5.50
N GLY A 326 -4.85 11.40 -4.98
CA GLY A 326 -3.46 11.58 -5.42
C GLY A 326 -3.26 12.79 -6.31
N GLU A 327 -4.30 13.20 -7.00
CA GLU A 327 -4.40 14.45 -7.76
C GLU A 327 -5.88 14.85 -7.86
N ARG A 328 -6.14 16.08 -8.27
CA ARG A 328 -7.53 16.51 -8.47
C ARG A 328 -8.19 15.69 -9.58
N ALA A 329 -9.32 15.08 -9.26
CA ALA A 329 -10.15 14.42 -10.26
C ALA A 329 -10.95 15.47 -11.06
N ASP A 330 -10.73 15.50 -12.38
CA ASP A 330 -11.45 16.43 -13.24
C ASP A 330 -12.93 16.01 -13.40
N PRO A 331 -13.85 17.00 -13.49
CA PRO A 331 -15.29 16.71 -13.57
C PRO A 331 -15.70 15.79 -14.72
N ASP A 332 -15.01 15.89 -15.87
CA ASP A 332 -15.37 15.10 -17.06
C ASP A 332 -14.98 13.63 -16.91
N THR A 333 -13.87 13.34 -16.23
CA THR A 333 -13.49 11.96 -15.88
C THR A 333 -14.47 11.38 -14.86
N ILE A 334 -14.83 12.13 -13.82
CA ILE A 334 -15.81 11.68 -12.81
C ILE A 334 -17.16 11.37 -13.47
N LYS A 335 -17.71 12.30 -14.26
CA LYS A 335 -19.00 12.10 -14.98
C LYS A 335 -18.96 10.89 -15.90
N TRP A 336 -17.88 10.71 -16.64
CA TRP A 336 -17.71 9.55 -17.50
C TRP A 336 -17.73 8.26 -16.70
N ALA A 337 -16.96 8.20 -15.60
CA ALA A 337 -16.88 7.02 -14.73
C ALA A 337 -18.24 6.71 -14.07
N GLU A 338 -18.96 7.71 -13.54
CA GLU A 338 -20.31 7.54 -12.97
C GLU A 338 -21.31 7.04 -14.01
N ASN A 339 -21.26 7.59 -15.23
CA ASN A 339 -22.13 7.16 -16.33
C ASN A 339 -21.86 5.71 -16.76
N LEU A 340 -20.60 5.29 -16.74
CA LEU A 340 -20.20 3.95 -17.10
C LEU A 340 -20.53 2.95 -15.99
N LEU A 341 -20.09 3.23 -14.77
CA LEU A 341 -20.15 2.31 -13.64
C LEU A 341 -21.51 2.25 -12.96
N LYS A 342 -22.31 3.32 -13.04
CA LYS A 342 -23.60 3.50 -12.35
C LYS A 342 -23.50 3.42 -10.82
N VAL A 343 -22.33 3.73 -10.27
CA VAL A 343 -22.05 3.84 -8.84
C VAL A 343 -21.42 5.19 -8.51
N PRO A 344 -21.46 5.63 -7.25
CA PRO A 344 -20.77 6.87 -6.84
C PRO A 344 -19.28 6.84 -7.14
N VAL A 345 -18.79 7.95 -7.70
CA VAL A 345 -17.35 8.23 -7.88
C VAL A 345 -16.96 9.35 -6.94
N ILE A 346 -16.10 9.05 -5.98
CA ILE A 346 -15.79 9.91 -4.85
C ILE A 346 -14.36 10.38 -4.97
N ASP A 347 -14.18 11.67 -5.23
CA ASP A 347 -12.89 12.35 -5.07
C ASP A 347 -12.69 12.63 -3.58
N HIS A 348 -11.50 12.32 -3.04
CA HIS A 348 -11.17 12.60 -1.67
C HIS A 348 -9.71 13.07 -1.54
N TRP A 349 -9.47 13.93 -0.58
CA TRP A 349 -8.18 14.60 -0.40
C TRP A 349 -7.46 14.12 0.85
N TRP A 350 -6.18 13.80 0.69
CA TRP A 350 -5.25 13.46 1.74
C TRP A 350 -3.78 13.55 1.26
N GLN A 351 -2.86 13.27 2.14
CA GLN A 351 -1.43 13.39 1.90
C GLN A 351 -0.68 12.20 2.52
N THR A 352 0.57 12.01 2.12
CA THR A 352 1.45 11.01 2.75
C THR A 352 1.58 11.26 4.25
N GLU A 353 1.66 12.52 4.65
CA GLU A 353 1.80 12.97 6.03
C GLU A 353 0.60 12.58 6.89
N THR A 354 -0.59 12.50 6.33
CA THR A 354 -1.82 12.12 7.07
C THR A 354 -2.12 10.63 7.03
N SER A 355 -1.69 9.89 6.01
CA SER A 355 -1.95 8.45 5.77
C SER A 355 -3.40 8.05 5.48
N TRP A 356 -4.36 8.94 5.66
CA TRP A 356 -5.79 8.74 5.39
C TRP A 356 -6.45 10.06 5.01
N ALA A 357 -7.72 9.99 4.58
CA ALA A 357 -8.42 11.15 4.04
C ALA A 357 -8.61 12.27 5.09
N ILE A 358 -8.32 13.50 4.67
CA ILE A 358 -8.62 14.75 5.37
C ILE A 358 -10.04 15.19 5.03
N SER A 359 -10.42 15.08 3.75
CA SER A 359 -11.78 15.36 3.27
C SER A 359 -12.26 14.23 2.39
N SER A 360 -13.51 13.80 2.57
CA SER A 360 -14.14 12.72 1.81
C SER A 360 -15.66 12.75 1.95
N ASN A 361 -16.33 12.00 1.10
CA ASN A 361 -17.68 11.51 1.33
C ASN A 361 -17.58 10.23 2.15
N CYS A 362 -17.99 10.28 3.40
CA CYS A 362 -17.88 9.14 4.33
C CYS A 362 -19.06 8.18 4.12
N THR A 363 -19.00 7.34 3.09
CA THR A 363 -20.11 6.49 2.63
C THR A 363 -20.61 5.48 3.66
N GLY A 364 -19.76 5.11 4.63
CA GLY A 364 -20.14 4.23 5.73
C GLY A 364 -20.89 4.93 6.87
N ILE A 365 -20.96 6.26 6.85
CA ILE A 365 -21.75 7.07 7.80
C ILE A 365 -23.01 7.57 7.10
N GLU A 366 -22.85 8.35 6.03
CA GLU A 366 -23.91 8.93 5.26
C GLU A 366 -23.42 9.24 3.85
N MET A 367 -24.11 8.76 2.82
CA MET A 367 -23.80 9.11 1.45
C MET A 367 -24.34 10.50 1.12
N MET A 368 -23.43 11.47 1.03
CA MET A 368 -23.76 12.83 0.61
C MET A 368 -23.72 12.94 -0.92
N LYS A 369 -24.46 13.91 -1.46
CA LYS A 369 -24.40 14.22 -2.90
C LYS A 369 -22.98 14.64 -3.30
N THR A 370 -22.38 13.93 -4.26
CA THR A 370 -21.06 14.28 -4.82
C THR A 370 -21.15 15.63 -5.56
N LYS A 371 -20.07 16.42 -5.44
CA LYS A 371 -19.87 17.66 -6.19
C LYS A 371 -18.60 17.49 -7.02
N TYR A 372 -18.72 17.57 -8.31
CA TYR A 372 -17.58 17.41 -9.22
C TYR A 372 -16.48 18.44 -8.95
N GLY A 373 -15.26 17.94 -8.82
CA GLY A 373 -14.08 18.78 -8.50
C GLY A 373 -13.97 19.19 -7.02
N SER A 374 -14.72 18.54 -6.13
CA SER A 374 -14.69 18.76 -4.69
C SER A 374 -14.42 17.46 -3.96
N ALA A 375 -13.48 17.48 -3.00
CA ALA A 375 -13.22 16.37 -2.07
C ALA A 375 -14.25 16.29 -0.91
N CYS A 376 -15.41 16.89 -1.07
CA CYS A 376 -16.55 16.87 -0.17
C CYS A 376 -16.32 17.64 1.15
N LYS A 377 -16.39 16.97 2.31
CA LYS A 377 -16.29 17.58 3.64
C LYS A 377 -15.10 17.04 4.44
N ALA A 378 -14.69 17.79 5.45
CA ALA A 378 -13.74 17.31 6.43
C ALA A 378 -14.20 15.98 7.02
N VAL A 379 -13.30 15.02 7.09
CA VAL A 379 -13.52 13.75 7.78
C VAL A 379 -13.57 14.03 9.30
N PRO A 380 -14.41 13.34 10.08
CA PRO A 380 -14.43 13.47 11.52
C PRO A 380 -13.02 13.38 12.14
N GLY A 381 -12.67 14.38 12.95
CA GLY A 381 -11.33 14.55 13.53
C GLY A 381 -10.48 15.63 12.86
N TYR A 382 -10.89 16.15 11.70
CA TYR A 382 -10.22 17.28 11.03
C TYR A 382 -11.05 18.56 11.08
N ASP A 383 -10.40 19.68 11.40
CA ASP A 383 -10.92 21.04 11.24
C ASP A 383 -10.28 21.64 9.99
N VAL A 384 -10.96 21.48 8.84
CA VAL A 384 -10.49 21.99 7.54
C VAL A 384 -11.05 23.38 7.29
N GLN A 385 -10.18 24.36 7.15
CA GLN A 385 -10.53 25.75 6.91
C GLN A 385 -9.87 26.27 5.64
N ILE A 386 -10.57 27.13 4.90
CA ILE A 386 -10.03 27.82 3.74
C ILE A 386 -9.59 29.22 4.19
N ILE A 387 -8.31 29.51 3.96
CA ILE A 387 -7.68 30.76 4.41
C ILE A 387 -7.29 31.59 3.20
N LYS A 388 -7.70 32.85 3.19
CA LYS A 388 -7.32 33.84 2.17
C LYS A 388 -5.85 34.26 2.32
N SER A 389 -5.31 34.95 1.32
CA SER A 389 -3.93 35.45 1.33
C SER A 389 -3.64 36.43 2.49
N ASP A 390 -4.66 37.12 3.00
CA ASP A 390 -4.60 38.00 4.18
C ASP A 390 -4.71 37.22 5.53
N GLN A 391 -4.68 35.90 5.51
CA GLN A 391 -4.79 34.99 6.65
C GLN A 391 -6.18 35.01 7.35
N THR A 392 -7.19 35.62 6.76
CA THR A 392 -8.57 35.55 7.25
C THR A 392 -9.31 34.36 6.66
N LEU A 393 -10.35 33.90 7.35
CA LEU A 393 -11.20 32.82 6.85
C LEU A 393 -11.98 33.28 5.61
N ALA A 394 -11.97 32.43 4.58
CA ALA A 394 -12.77 32.64 3.39
C ALA A 394 -14.24 32.34 3.68
N LYS A 395 -15.16 33.18 3.19
CA LYS A 395 -16.59 32.91 3.18
C LYS A 395 -16.95 31.94 2.05
N PRO A 396 -18.16 31.35 2.05
CA PRO A 396 -18.63 30.57 0.93
C PRO A 396 -18.54 31.34 -0.40
N ASN A 397 -17.98 30.68 -1.43
CA ASN A 397 -17.70 31.24 -2.77
C ASN A 397 -16.55 32.27 -2.82
N GLU A 398 -15.81 32.48 -1.77
CA GLU A 398 -14.54 33.22 -1.81
C GLU A 398 -13.38 32.23 -2.06
N MET A 399 -12.37 32.69 -2.81
CA MET A 399 -11.14 31.94 -3.04
C MET A 399 -10.18 32.14 -1.88
N GLY A 400 -9.51 31.06 -1.49
CA GLY A 400 -8.48 31.05 -0.45
C GLY A 400 -7.34 30.10 -0.79
#